data_8389066de1eec8f5cbb426f78351d25e
#
_entry.id   8389066de1eec8f5cbb426f78351d25e
#
_cell.length_a   1.000
_cell.length_b   1.000
_cell.length_c   1.000
_cell.angle_alpha   90.00
_cell.angle_beta   90.00
_cell.angle_gamma   90.00
#
_symmetry.space_group_name_H-M   'P 1'
#
loop_
_entity.id
_entity.type
_entity.pdbx_description
1 polymer ?
#
loop_
_entity_poly.entity_id
_entity_poly.type
_entity_poly.pdbx_seq_one_letter_code
_entity_poly.pdbx_strand_id
1 'polypeptide(L)'
;LVGSEMCIRDSDETVDELLDEAVELAKNSDVAVIFAGLPESFESEGFDRKHMRMPDCQLKLIDEVAKVNENVVIVLHNGSAVEMPFADKVKGILEMYLGGQNIGTAEKALLFGEANPSGKLAETFPEKLSHNPSYLNFPGNMDDVDYAEGIFVGYRYYDEKGIKPLFPFGHGLSYTTFEYSN
;
A
#
# COMPACT_ATOMS: atom_id res chain seq x y z
N LEU A 1 2.16 13.93 13.64
CA LEU A 1 3.32 13.16 13.18
C LEU A 1 3.69 12.18 14.28
N VAL A 2 3.14 11.02 14.20
CA VAL A 2 3.52 9.96 15.13
C VAL A 2 4.68 9.22 14.47
N GLY A 3 5.88 9.52 14.87
CA GLY A 3 7.02 8.69 14.57
C GLY A 3 6.95 7.44 15.44
N SER A 4 6.09 6.48 15.11
CA SER A 4 6.18 5.20 15.77
C SER A 4 7.27 4.39 15.09
N GLU A 5 8.37 4.19 15.76
CA GLU A 5 9.34 3.14 15.43
C GLU A 5 8.76 1.73 15.65
N MET A 6 7.44 1.62 15.72
CA MET A 6 6.69 0.44 16.15
C MET A 6 6.93 -0.80 15.28
N CYS A 7 7.29 -0.61 14.01
CA CYS A 7 7.47 -1.70 13.06
C CYS A 7 8.74 -1.52 12.20
N ILE A 8 9.65 -0.63 12.57
CA ILE A 8 10.83 -0.30 11.76
C ILE A 8 11.94 -1.37 11.88
N ARG A 9 11.85 -2.26 12.86
CA ARG A 9 12.88 -3.26 13.12
C ARG A 9 12.32 -4.66 13.14
N ASP A 10 12.34 -5.32 12.00
CA ASP A 10 12.32 -6.79 11.85
C ASP A 10 11.30 -7.60 12.68
N SER A 11 10.37 -6.96 13.37
CA SER A 11 9.36 -7.58 14.19
C SER A 11 7.96 -7.21 13.71
N ASP A 12 7.12 -8.20 13.51
CA ASP A 12 5.68 -8.04 13.27
C ASP A 12 4.89 -8.01 14.61
N GLU A 13 5.61 -7.91 15.72
CA GLU A 13 5.02 -7.86 17.06
C GLU A 13 4.49 -6.46 17.37
N THR A 14 3.26 -6.40 17.88
CA THR A 14 2.69 -5.16 18.36
C THR A 14 3.26 -4.84 19.74
N VAL A 15 3.76 -3.62 19.91
CA VAL A 15 4.11 -3.06 21.23
C VAL A 15 2.93 -2.25 21.72
N ASP A 16 2.18 -2.77 22.67
CA ASP A 16 0.89 -2.20 23.09
C ASP A 16 1.06 -0.78 23.64
N GLU A 17 2.13 -0.47 24.38
CA GLU A 17 2.38 0.87 24.92
C GLU A 17 2.55 1.92 23.78
N LEU A 18 3.24 1.56 22.70
CA LEU A 18 3.41 2.44 21.54
C LEU A 18 2.12 2.60 20.74
N LEU A 19 1.34 1.53 20.66
CA LEU A 19 0.02 1.58 20.04
C LEU A 19 -0.92 2.53 20.79
N ASP A 20 -0.97 2.42 22.10
CA ASP A 20 -1.82 3.27 22.97
C ASP A 20 -1.39 4.75 22.85
N GLU A 21 -0.08 5.03 22.83
CA GLU A 21 0.45 6.37 22.61
C GLU A 21 0.03 6.93 21.25
N ALA A 22 0.17 6.13 20.18
CA ALA A 22 -0.21 6.53 18.82
C ALA A 22 -1.71 6.84 18.71
N VAL A 23 -2.56 6.00 19.30
CA VAL A 23 -4.01 6.18 19.34
C VAL A 23 -4.40 7.46 20.09
N GLU A 24 -3.78 7.72 21.26
CA GLU A 24 -4.09 8.93 22.04
C GLU A 24 -3.61 10.21 21.32
N LEU A 25 -2.46 10.16 20.64
CA LEU A 25 -1.99 11.26 19.82
C LEU A 25 -2.93 11.52 18.64
N ALA A 26 -3.34 10.47 17.94
CA ALA A 26 -4.26 10.57 16.80
C ALA A 26 -5.63 11.16 17.22
N LYS A 27 -6.14 10.75 18.36
CA LYS A 27 -7.40 11.25 18.91
C LYS A 27 -7.38 12.77 19.19
N ASN A 28 -6.22 13.30 19.55
CA ASN A 28 -6.01 14.71 19.86
C ASN A 28 -5.46 15.53 18.68
N SER A 29 -5.42 14.96 17.48
CA SER A 29 -4.91 15.58 16.26
C SER A 29 -6.01 15.82 15.24
N ASP A 30 -5.92 16.88 14.45
CA ASP A 30 -6.85 17.15 13.33
C ASP A 30 -6.70 16.14 12.21
N VAL A 31 -5.49 15.65 11.97
CA VAL A 31 -5.14 14.68 10.93
C VAL A 31 -4.07 13.73 11.44
N ALA A 32 -4.24 12.45 11.19
CA ALA A 32 -3.23 11.42 11.45
C ALA A 32 -2.60 10.95 10.11
N VAL A 33 -1.28 11.08 9.98
CA VAL A 33 -0.53 10.54 8.84
C VAL A 33 0.29 9.36 9.29
N ILE A 34 0.02 8.18 8.73
CA ILE A 34 0.70 6.94 9.08
C ILE A 34 1.61 6.54 7.91
N PHE A 35 2.90 6.43 8.16
CA PHE A 35 3.87 5.86 7.25
C PHE A 35 3.93 4.36 7.49
N ALA A 36 3.62 3.58 6.48
CA ALA A 36 3.56 2.13 6.54
C ALA A 36 4.25 1.52 5.31
N GLY A 37 4.64 0.27 5.38
CA GLY A 37 5.31 -0.38 4.26
C GLY A 37 5.82 -1.77 4.62
N LEU A 38 6.58 -2.36 3.71
CA LEU A 38 7.11 -3.70 3.88
C LEU A 38 8.55 -3.65 4.41
N PRO A 39 8.84 -4.30 5.55
CA PRO A 39 10.21 -4.48 6.02
C PRO A 39 10.95 -5.53 5.17
N GLU A 40 12.28 -5.57 5.27
CA GLU A 40 13.13 -6.52 4.53
C GLU A 40 12.75 -7.99 4.77
N SER A 41 12.15 -8.32 5.92
CA SER A 41 11.64 -9.65 6.22
C SER A 41 10.42 -10.06 5.38
N PHE A 42 9.71 -9.09 4.81
CA PHE A 42 8.55 -9.31 3.93
C PHE A 42 8.90 -9.15 2.46
N GLU A 43 9.76 -8.19 2.11
CA GLU A 43 10.14 -7.89 0.74
C GLU A 43 11.63 -7.56 0.67
N SER A 44 12.40 -8.40 -0.02
CA SER A 44 13.84 -8.25 -0.16
C SER A 44 14.33 -8.94 -1.43
N GLU A 45 15.54 -8.61 -1.86
CA GLU A 45 16.22 -9.37 -2.91
C GLU A 45 16.55 -10.79 -2.43
N GLY A 46 16.39 -11.76 -3.31
CA GLY A 46 16.83 -13.15 -3.07
C GLY A 46 15.76 -14.09 -2.51
N PHE A 47 14.53 -13.64 -2.28
CA PHE A 47 13.42 -14.52 -1.97
C PHE A 47 12.08 -13.97 -2.50
N ASP A 48 11.12 -14.88 -2.74
CA ASP A 48 9.79 -14.52 -3.19
C ASP A 48 8.86 -14.23 -2.03
N ARG A 49 8.02 -13.22 -2.17
CA ARG A 49 6.93 -12.95 -1.22
C ARG A 49 5.92 -14.10 -1.23
N LYS A 50 5.53 -14.53 -0.05
CA LYS A 50 4.54 -15.63 0.12
C LYS A 50 3.10 -15.15 0.15
N HIS A 51 2.88 -13.87 0.38
CA HIS A 51 1.56 -13.24 0.47
C HIS A 51 1.67 -11.74 0.18
N MET A 52 0.52 -11.10 -0.06
CA MET A 52 0.42 -9.67 -0.30
C MET A 52 0.06 -8.86 0.97
N ARG A 53 0.02 -9.51 2.13
CA ARG A 53 -0.35 -8.86 3.39
C ARG A 53 0.74 -7.93 3.85
N MET A 54 0.33 -6.84 4.48
CA MET A 54 1.20 -5.98 5.27
C MET A 54 1.43 -6.60 6.66
N PRO A 55 2.45 -6.15 7.43
CA PRO A 55 2.65 -6.56 8.81
C PRO A 55 1.40 -6.37 9.68
N ASP A 56 1.04 -7.37 10.48
CA ASP A 56 -0.17 -7.35 11.31
C ASP A 56 -0.14 -6.20 12.33
N CYS A 57 1.04 -5.82 12.83
CA CYS A 57 1.20 -4.67 13.72
C CYS A 57 0.80 -3.35 13.05
N GLN A 58 1.17 -3.16 11.77
CA GLN A 58 0.81 -1.95 11.01
C GLN A 58 -0.69 -1.93 10.70
N LEU A 59 -1.27 -3.06 10.32
CA LEU A 59 -2.72 -3.17 10.10
C LEU A 59 -3.51 -2.86 11.38
N LYS A 60 -3.03 -3.35 12.54
CA LYS A 60 -3.63 -3.06 13.84
C LYS A 60 -3.54 -1.57 14.17
N LEU A 61 -2.38 -0.93 13.95
CA LEU A 61 -2.21 0.50 14.15
C LEU A 61 -3.19 1.32 13.31
N ILE A 62 -3.28 1.04 12.02
CA ILE A 62 -4.19 1.74 11.10
C ILE A 62 -5.64 1.58 11.57
N ASP A 63 -6.03 0.36 11.94
CA ASP A 63 -7.39 0.07 12.37
C ASP A 63 -7.76 0.80 13.67
N GLU A 64 -6.87 0.80 14.68
CA GLU A 64 -7.12 1.48 15.95
C GLU A 64 -7.12 3.02 15.80
N VAL A 65 -6.20 3.58 15.01
CA VAL A 65 -6.17 5.02 14.73
C VAL A 65 -7.42 5.46 13.96
N ALA A 66 -7.87 4.69 12.96
CA ALA A 66 -9.07 5.01 12.19
C ALA A 66 -10.37 4.98 13.02
N LYS A 67 -10.40 4.31 14.18
CA LYS A 67 -11.55 4.34 15.10
C LYS A 67 -11.67 5.65 15.87
N VAL A 68 -10.57 6.37 16.04
CA VAL A 68 -10.52 7.57 16.90
C VAL A 68 -10.31 8.87 16.12
N ASN A 69 -9.84 8.78 14.88
CA ASN A 69 -9.65 9.92 13.98
C ASN A 69 -10.20 9.60 12.60
N GLU A 70 -11.12 10.40 12.09
CA GLU A 70 -11.71 10.21 10.77
C GLU A 70 -10.84 10.74 9.62
N ASN A 71 -9.81 11.51 9.92
CA ASN A 71 -8.91 12.13 8.94
C ASN A 71 -7.56 11.42 8.92
N VAL A 72 -7.58 10.14 8.53
CA VAL A 72 -6.37 9.33 8.43
C VAL A 72 -5.87 9.31 7.00
N VAL A 73 -4.57 9.53 6.83
CA VAL A 73 -3.83 9.40 5.56
C VAL A 73 -2.73 8.36 5.73
N ILE A 74 -2.64 7.43 4.79
CA ILE A 74 -1.60 6.41 4.76
C ILE A 74 -0.58 6.75 3.68
N VAL A 75 0.69 6.72 4.02
CA VAL A 75 1.82 6.80 3.09
C VAL A 75 2.47 5.44 3.04
N LEU A 76 2.46 4.81 1.86
CA LEU A 76 2.92 3.45 1.66
C LEU A 76 4.31 3.38 1.02
N HIS A 77 5.14 2.51 1.57
CA HIS A 77 6.48 2.19 1.09
C HIS A 77 6.60 0.68 0.84
N ASN A 78 6.36 0.25 -0.38
CA ASN A 78 6.42 -1.15 -0.81
C ASN A 78 6.88 -1.21 -2.27
N GLY A 79 7.55 -2.28 -2.65
CA GLY A 79 8.04 -2.44 -4.03
C GLY A 79 7.00 -2.98 -4.99
N SER A 80 5.94 -3.61 -4.48
CA SER A 80 4.86 -4.21 -5.27
C SER A 80 3.54 -4.17 -4.52
N ALA A 81 2.43 -4.52 -5.19
CA ALA A 81 1.08 -4.44 -4.64
C ALA A 81 0.91 -5.13 -3.27
N VAL A 82 0.16 -4.51 -2.38
CA VAL A 82 -0.21 -5.02 -1.06
C VAL A 82 -1.72 -5.07 -0.90
N GLU A 83 -2.20 -5.95 -0.02
CA GLU A 83 -3.60 -5.97 0.40
C GLU A 83 -3.86 -4.79 1.35
N MET A 84 -4.94 -4.04 1.10
CA MET A 84 -5.28 -2.83 1.85
C MET A 84 -6.69 -2.95 2.46
N PRO A 85 -6.89 -3.75 3.51
CA PRO A 85 -8.20 -3.91 4.15
C PRO A 85 -8.73 -2.63 4.82
N PHE A 86 -7.91 -1.59 4.85
CA PHE A 86 -8.22 -0.27 5.39
C PHE A 86 -8.61 0.77 4.33
N ALA A 87 -8.60 0.41 3.05
CA ALA A 87 -8.73 1.39 1.96
C ALA A 87 -10.01 2.23 2.02
N ASP A 88 -11.10 1.67 2.55
CA ASP A 88 -12.39 2.33 2.74
C ASP A 88 -12.53 3.05 4.10
N LYS A 89 -11.56 2.90 5.01
CA LYS A 89 -11.57 3.47 6.36
C LYS A 89 -10.75 4.77 6.46
N VAL A 90 -9.94 5.08 5.46
CA VAL A 90 -9.02 6.22 5.46
C VAL A 90 -9.37 7.25 4.40
N LYS A 91 -8.96 8.50 4.59
CA LYS A 91 -9.27 9.61 3.66
C LYS A 91 -8.37 9.66 2.44
N GLY A 92 -7.15 9.15 2.55
CA GLY A 92 -6.20 9.14 1.45
C GLY A 92 -5.13 8.09 1.61
N ILE A 93 -4.65 7.60 0.49
CA ILE A 93 -3.51 6.68 0.41
C ILE A 93 -2.54 7.26 -0.61
N LEU A 94 -1.32 7.48 -0.19
CA LEU A 94 -0.22 7.93 -1.02
C LEU A 94 0.75 6.77 -1.22
N GLU A 95 0.76 6.19 -2.41
CA GLU A 95 1.68 5.12 -2.78
C GLU A 95 3.00 5.72 -3.25
N MET A 96 4.05 5.57 -2.43
CA MET A 96 5.37 6.15 -2.70
C MET A 96 6.38 5.15 -3.24
N TYR A 97 6.04 3.87 -3.25
CA TYR A 97 6.96 2.79 -3.66
C TYR A 97 8.32 2.89 -2.97
N LEU A 98 9.39 2.60 -3.69
CA LEU A 98 10.78 2.67 -3.21
C LEU A 98 11.43 3.98 -3.70
N GLY A 99 11.11 5.09 -3.07
CA GLY A 99 11.45 6.45 -3.53
C GLY A 99 12.93 6.86 -3.37
N GLY A 100 13.77 6.03 -2.77
CA GLY A 100 15.19 6.32 -2.62
C GLY A 100 15.53 7.42 -1.61
N GLN A 101 16.73 7.97 -1.71
CA GLN A 101 17.33 8.84 -0.69
C GLN A 101 16.53 10.12 -0.37
N ASN A 102 15.83 10.69 -1.34
CA ASN A 102 15.14 11.98 -1.17
C ASN A 102 13.63 11.84 -1.01
N ILE A 103 13.14 10.67 -0.66
CA ILE A 103 11.71 10.37 -0.57
C ILE A 103 10.96 11.29 0.40
N GLY A 104 11.52 11.56 1.58
CA GLY A 104 10.88 12.41 2.58
C GLY A 104 10.63 13.86 2.11
N THR A 105 11.49 14.39 1.23
CA THR A 105 11.26 15.71 0.61
C THR A 105 10.08 15.65 -0.37
N ALA A 106 9.97 14.59 -1.14
CA ALA A 106 8.87 14.38 -2.09
C ALA A 106 7.54 14.19 -1.35
N GLU A 107 7.52 13.39 -0.29
CA GLU A 107 6.35 13.18 0.57
C GLU A 107 5.86 14.47 1.20
N LYS A 108 6.80 15.24 1.79
CA LYS A 108 6.46 16.56 2.33
C LYS A 108 5.80 17.43 1.26
N ALA A 109 6.40 17.53 0.08
CA ALA A 109 5.88 18.36 -1.00
C ALA A 109 4.46 17.93 -1.43
N LEU A 110 4.18 16.63 -1.47
CA LEU A 110 2.85 16.10 -1.79
C LEU A 110 1.88 16.33 -0.63
N LEU A 111 2.22 15.95 0.60
CA LEU A 111 1.34 16.04 1.75
C LEU A 111 0.93 17.49 2.08
N PHE A 112 1.82 18.46 1.85
CA PHE A 112 1.54 19.86 2.10
C PHE A 112 1.13 20.66 0.85
N GLY A 113 0.90 20.00 -0.28
CA GLY A 113 0.42 20.62 -1.50
C GLY A 113 1.44 21.52 -2.22
N GLU A 114 2.73 21.38 -1.90
CA GLU A 114 3.82 22.05 -2.64
C GLU A 114 4.00 21.44 -4.04
N ALA A 115 3.59 20.18 -4.21
CA ALA A 115 3.53 19.47 -5.47
C ALA A 115 2.17 18.79 -5.65
N ASN A 116 1.71 18.71 -6.90
CA ASN A 116 0.45 18.02 -7.24
C ASN A 116 0.76 16.56 -7.59
N PRO A 117 0.09 15.56 -6.96
CA PRO A 117 0.26 14.16 -7.33
C PRO A 117 -0.10 13.93 -8.81
N SER A 118 0.80 13.33 -9.56
CA SER A 118 0.61 13.06 -10.99
C SER A 118 0.97 11.64 -11.38
N GLY A 119 1.56 10.86 -10.47
CA GLY A 119 1.89 9.47 -10.67
C GLY A 119 0.66 8.61 -10.89
N LYS A 120 0.85 7.53 -11.65
CA LYS A 120 -0.16 6.50 -11.91
C LYS A 120 0.41 5.14 -11.55
N LEU A 121 -0.43 4.26 -11.00
CA LEU A 121 -0.02 2.91 -10.65
C LEU A 121 0.53 2.17 -11.87
N ALA A 122 1.72 1.61 -11.73
CA ALA A 122 2.38 0.82 -12.77
C ALA A 122 1.90 -0.63 -12.82
N GLU A 123 1.06 -1.03 -11.88
CA GLU A 123 0.48 -2.36 -11.77
C GLU A 123 -0.96 -2.30 -11.21
N THR A 124 -1.70 -3.39 -11.39
CA THR A 124 -3.02 -3.54 -10.77
C THR A 124 -2.85 -3.99 -9.32
N PHE A 125 -3.54 -3.32 -8.40
CA PHE A 125 -3.63 -3.74 -6.99
C PHE A 125 -4.89 -4.57 -6.80
N PRO A 126 -4.79 -5.91 -6.69
CA PRO A 126 -5.96 -6.74 -6.42
C PRO A 126 -6.39 -6.63 -4.96
N GLU A 127 -7.63 -7.00 -4.66
CA GLU A 127 -8.12 -7.04 -3.28
C GLU A 127 -7.40 -8.11 -2.42
N LYS A 128 -6.96 -9.19 -3.05
CA LYS A 128 -6.30 -10.33 -2.40
C LYS A 128 -5.42 -11.11 -3.37
N LEU A 129 -4.45 -11.82 -2.83
CA LEU A 129 -3.49 -12.62 -3.60
C LEU A 129 -4.16 -13.59 -4.57
N SER A 130 -5.27 -14.23 -4.19
CA SER A 130 -5.96 -15.20 -5.07
C SER A 130 -6.62 -14.57 -6.31
N HIS A 131 -6.66 -13.23 -6.40
CA HIS A 131 -7.08 -12.51 -7.60
C HIS A 131 -5.94 -12.26 -8.59
N ASN A 132 -4.69 -12.59 -8.22
CA ASN A 132 -3.54 -12.44 -9.10
C ASN A 132 -3.56 -13.53 -10.19
N PRO A 133 -3.32 -13.20 -11.47
CA PRO A 133 -3.34 -14.17 -12.56
C PRO A 133 -2.35 -15.32 -12.41
N SER A 134 -1.22 -15.09 -11.76
CA SER A 134 -0.19 -16.12 -11.52
C SER A 134 -0.41 -16.95 -10.25
N TYR A 135 -1.48 -16.71 -9.49
CA TYR A 135 -1.69 -17.29 -8.15
C TYR A 135 -1.54 -18.81 -8.08
N LEU A 136 -1.99 -19.54 -9.09
CA LEU A 136 -1.90 -21.00 -9.14
C LEU A 136 -0.57 -21.54 -9.68
N ASN A 137 0.23 -20.70 -10.31
CA ASN A 137 1.44 -21.11 -11.03
C ASN A 137 2.74 -20.56 -10.41
N PHE A 138 2.66 -19.53 -9.58
CA PHE A 138 3.79 -18.95 -8.88
C PHE A 138 3.93 -19.55 -7.47
N PRO A 139 5.13 -19.89 -7.00
CA PRO A 139 6.45 -19.70 -7.62
C PRO A 139 6.85 -20.79 -8.61
N GLY A 140 5.99 -21.74 -8.91
CA GLY A 140 6.25 -22.84 -9.79
C GLY A 140 6.39 -24.18 -9.04
N ASN A 141 6.81 -25.20 -9.77
CA ASN A 141 7.02 -26.54 -9.25
C ASN A 141 8.46 -26.98 -9.55
N MET A 142 9.28 -27.11 -8.53
CA MET A 142 10.73 -27.38 -8.65
C MET A 142 11.44 -26.35 -9.55
N ASP A 143 11.91 -26.79 -10.73
CA ASP A 143 12.66 -25.97 -11.68
C ASP A 143 11.79 -25.36 -12.79
N ASP A 144 10.48 -25.66 -12.79
CA ASP A 144 9.55 -25.23 -13.83
C ASP A 144 8.58 -24.17 -13.31
N VAL A 145 8.38 -23.10 -14.08
CA VAL A 145 7.39 -22.06 -13.85
C VAL A 145 6.51 -21.89 -15.09
N ASP A 146 5.23 -22.19 -14.95
CA ASP A 146 4.25 -22.02 -16.02
C ASP A 146 3.70 -20.61 -16.08
N TYR A 147 3.89 -19.92 -17.21
CA TYR A 147 3.24 -18.65 -17.53
C TYR A 147 1.87 -18.93 -18.16
N ALA A 148 0.98 -19.55 -17.38
CA ALA A 148 -0.29 -20.08 -17.87
C ALA A 148 -1.32 -19.00 -18.24
N GLU A 149 -1.12 -17.76 -17.81
CA GLU A 149 -1.96 -16.60 -18.15
C GLU A 149 -1.86 -16.19 -19.62
N GLY A 150 -0.81 -16.57 -20.33
CA GLY A 150 -0.61 -16.24 -21.74
C GLY A 150 -0.64 -14.72 -21.99
N ILE A 151 -1.56 -14.25 -22.85
CA ILE A 151 -1.71 -12.82 -23.13
C ILE A 151 -2.48 -12.05 -22.05
N PHE A 152 -3.12 -12.77 -21.11
CA PHE A 152 -3.93 -12.18 -20.04
C PHE A 152 -3.10 -11.83 -18.81
N VAL A 153 -2.05 -11.05 -19.00
CA VAL A 153 -1.19 -10.52 -17.93
C VAL A 153 -1.72 -9.18 -17.42
N GLY A 154 -1.53 -8.90 -16.14
CA GLY A 154 -1.90 -7.65 -15.51
C GLY A 154 -3.40 -7.32 -15.70
N TYR A 155 -3.73 -6.09 -16.06
CA TYR A 155 -5.11 -5.61 -16.18
C TYR A 155 -5.97 -6.41 -17.17
N ARG A 156 -5.39 -7.01 -18.22
CA ARG A 156 -6.12 -7.82 -19.20
C ARG A 156 -6.80 -9.04 -18.56
N TYR A 157 -6.17 -9.61 -17.54
CA TYR A 157 -6.77 -10.73 -16.81
C TYR A 157 -8.00 -10.29 -16.02
N TYR A 158 -7.90 -9.17 -15.31
CA TYR A 158 -9.00 -8.63 -14.52
C TYR A 158 -10.20 -8.25 -15.40
N ASP A 159 -9.94 -7.61 -16.54
CA ASP A 159 -10.96 -7.25 -17.51
C ASP A 159 -11.65 -8.49 -18.09
N GLU A 160 -10.91 -9.48 -18.56
CA GLU A 160 -11.43 -10.72 -19.14
C GLU A 160 -12.24 -11.54 -18.12
N LYS A 161 -11.78 -11.60 -16.87
CA LYS A 161 -12.46 -12.35 -15.80
C LYS A 161 -13.59 -11.58 -15.13
N GLY A 162 -13.75 -10.28 -15.41
CA GLY A 162 -14.70 -9.42 -14.73
C GLY A 162 -14.39 -9.27 -13.23
N ILE A 163 -13.12 -9.39 -12.84
CA ILE A 163 -12.68 -9.21 -11.46
C ILE A 163 -12.40 -7.73 -11.24
N LYS A 164 -13.14 -7.11 -10.31
CA LYS A 164 -12.89 -5.73 -9.93
C LYS A 164 -11.64 -5.67 -9.04
N PRO A 165 -10.57 -4.99 -9.46
CA PRO A 165 -9.41 -4.77 -8.59
C PRO A 165 -9.71 -3.71 -7.54
N LEU A 166 -8.91 -3.66 -6.48
CA LEU A 166 -8.95 -2.57 -5.50
C LEU A 166 -8.57 -1.24 -6.19
N PHE A 167 -7.43 -1.24 -6.87
CA PHE A 167 -7.00 -0.13 -7.74
C PHE A 167 -6.49 -0.69 -9.07
N PRO A 168 -7.04 -0.25 -10.21
CA PRO A 168 -6.59 -0.74 -11.52
C PRO A 168 -5.23 -0.16 -11.91
N PHE A 169 -4.52 -0.85 -12.80
CA PHE A 169 -3.37 -0.29 -13.52
C PHE A 169 -3.71 1.10 -14.07
N GLY A 170 -2.79 2.05 -13.90
CA GLY A 170 -2.98 3.43 -14.35
C GLY A 170 -3.83 4.29 -13.43
N HIS A 171 -4.33 3.75 -12.30
CA HIS A 171 -5.03 4.54 -11.30
C HIS A 171 -4.12 5.60 -10.69
N GLY A 172 -4.67 6.76 -10.42
CA GLY A 172 -4.01 7.82 -9.69
C GLY A 172 -4.85 9.08 -9.72
N LEU A 173 -5.11 9.62 -8.53
CA LEU A 173 -5.82 10.87 -8.34
C LEU A 173 -4.84 12.05 -8.33
N SER A 174 -5.38 13.24 -8.49
CA SER A 174 -4.65 14.50 -8.43
C SER A 174 -5.41 15.46 -7.53
N TYR A 175 -4.76 16.51 -7.04
CA TYR A 175 -5.46 17.58 -6.31
C TYR A 175 -6.25 18.49 -7.24
N THR A 176 -6.04 18.35 -8.55
CA THR A 176 -6.74 19.10 -9.60
C THR A 176 -7.56 18.15 -10.47
N THR A 177 -8.54 18.69 -11.17
CA THR A 177 -9.35 17.99 -12.19
C THR A 177 -8.91 18.42 -13.58
N PHE A 178 -9.14 17.53 -14.55
CA PHE A 178 -8.81 17.77 -15.96
C PHE A 178 -10.06 17.60 -16.80
N GLU A 179 -10.33 18.56 -17.67
CA GLU A 179 -11.37 18.50 -18.68
C GLU A 179 -10.73 18.36 -20.06
N TYR A 180 -11.18 17.38 -20.83
CA TYR A 180 -10.72 17.16 -22.20
C TYR A 180 -11.76 17.71 -23.16
N SER A 181 -11.34 18.59 -24.07
CA SER A 181 -12.19 19.14 -25.14
C SER A 181 -11.52 18.93 -26.50
N ASN A 182 -12.35 18.74 -27.55
CA ASN A 182 -11.87 18.68 -28.94
C ASN A 182 -11.64 20.09 -29.47
#